data_8a3508fc65947220cbcedce8e83a945a
#
_entry.id   8a3508fc65947220cbcedce8e83a945a
#
_cell.length_a   1.000
_cell.length_b   1.000
_cell.length_c   1.000
_cell.angle_alpha   90.00
_cell.angle_beta   90.00
_cell.angle_gamma   90.00
#
_symmetry.space_group_name_H-M   'P 1'
#
loop_
_entity.id
_entity.type
_entity.pdbx_description
1 polymer ?
#
loop_
_entity_poly.entity_id
_entity_poly.type
_entity_poly.pdbx_seq_one_letter_code
_entity_poly.pdbx_strand_id
1 'polypeptide(L)'
;MSTSGRDRLLSAALKLFAAKGYAATSVADIQRCSGLAPGSGALYKHFGSKHELLEAAVEHRIDSIVAAREQYDAGEPGGVEQAVRTAGHLIWTNLKQSEDLLKVMLREPGALGDLDEKTWQIITDNAYQRFADELAASNRSGRTRIPDPEAAASVAIASLSYAATLQALTGRSPGNIDDSRYFEAWVNQTVSMLSQYTNPAPSRKP
;
A
#
# COMPACT_ATOMS: atom_id res chain seq x y z
N MET A 1 -3.97 17.64 -14.76
CA MET A 1 -2.94 18.46 -14.08
C MET A 1 -1.59 18.07 -14.62
N SER A 2 -0.72 19.02 -15.02
CA SER A 2 0.63 18.71 -15.52
C SER A 2 1.52 18.32 -14.37
N THR A 3 2.08 17.12 -14.39
CA THR A 3 3.03 16.61 -13.39
C THR A 3 4.28 17.49 -13.40
N SER A 4 4.70 18.01 -12.25
CA SER A 4 5.87 18.88 -12.15
C SER A 4 7.16 18.17 -12.58
N GLY A 5 8.19 18.94 -12.96
CA GLY A 5 9.51 18.35 -13.28
C GLY A 5 10.10 17.59 -12.09
N ARG A 6 9.84 18.08 -10.87
CA ARG A 6 10.24 17.43 -9.62
C ARG A 6 9.53 16.06 -9.45
N ASP A 7 8.22 15.99 -9.64
CA ASP A 7 7.47 14.75 -9.45
C ASP A 7 7.87 13.69 -10.48
N ARG A 8 8.18 14.11 -11.72
CA ARG A 8 8.71 13.19 -12.74
C ARG A 8 10.06 12.62 -12.36
N LEU A 9 10.95 13.43 -11.72
CA LEU A 9 12.22 12.93 -11.19
C LEU A 9 12.02 11.93 -10.07
N LEU A 10 11.12 12.20 -9.12
CA LEU A 10 10.80 11.30 -7.99
C LEU A 10 10.29 9.96 -8.49
N SER A 11 9.30 9.97 -9.39
CA SER A 11 8.72 8.74 -9.96
C SER A 11 9.74 7.95 -10.79
N ALA A 12 10.55 8.62 -11.62
CA ALA A 12 11.59 7.98 -12.42
C ALA A 12 12.69 7.37 -11.55
N ALA A 13 13.08 8.05 -10.47
CA ALA A 13 14.08 7.57 -9.54
C ALA A 13 13.61 6.27 -8.85
N LEU A 14 12.42 6.27 -8.24
CA LEU A 14 11.89 5.09 -7.55
C LEU A 14 11.79 3.89 -8.49
N LYS A 15 11.24 4.09 -9.69
CA LYS A 15 11.14 3.07 -10.73
C LYS A 15 12.49 2.48 -11.12
N LEU A 16 13.51 3.31 -11.32
CA LEU A 16 14.83 2.84 -11.71
C LEU A 16 15.58 2.15 -10.56
N PHE A 17 15.45 2.66 -9.33
CA PHE A 17 16.00 2.01 -8.15
C PHE A 17 15.36 0.62 -7.92
N ALA A 18 14.05 0.52 -8.10
CA ALA A 18 13.35 -0.76 -8.03
C ALA A 18 13.79 -1.77 -9.12
N ALA A 19 14.04 -1.28 -10.34
CA ALA A 19 14.37 -2.14 -11.48
C ALA A 19 15.84 -2.57 -11.52
N LYS A 20 16.77 -1.63 -11.25
CA LYS A 20 18.22 -1.81 -11.42
C LYS A 20 19.01 -1.90 -10.12
N GLY A 21 18.40 -1.47 -8.99
CA GLY A 21 19.07 -1.23 -7.72
C GLY A 21 19.62 0.20 -7.61
N TYR A 22 19.81 0.65 -6.38
CA TYR A 22 20.30 2.00 -6.10
C TYR A 22 21.71 2.22 -6.68
N ALA A 23 22.65 1.31 -6.42
CA ALA A 23 24.04 1.45 -6.85
C ALA A 23 24.18 1.56 -8.39
N ALA A 24 23.45 0.71 -9.12
CA ALA A 24 23.53 0.62 -10.59
C ALA A 24 22.74 1.73 -11.33
N THR A 25 21.97 2.53 -10.63
CA THR A 25 21.19 3.63 -11.23
C THR A 25 22.00 4.92 -11.26
N SER A 26 22.25 5.47 -12.44
CA SER A 26 22.93 6.77 -12.60
C SER A 26 21.94 7.94 -12.61
N VAL A 27 22.43 9.14 -12.22
CA VAL A 27 21.67 10.38 -12.34
C VAL A 27 21.24 10.67 -13.79
N ALA A 28 22.11 10.33 -14.76
CA ALA A 28 21.79 10.49 -16.17
C ALA A 28 20.63 9.61 -16.63
N ASP A 29 20.53 8.36 -16.09
CA ASP A 29 19.41 7.47 -16.37
C ASP A 29 18.10 8.02 -15.82
N ILE A 30 18.13 8.57 -14.59
CA ILE A 30 16.95 9.18 -13.96
C ILE A 30 16.48 10.39 -14.76
N GLN A 31 17.39 11.30 -15.16
CA GLN A 31 17.06 12.45 -15.99
C GLN A 31 16.42 12.02 -17.32
N ARG A 32 17.01 11.03 -17.99
CA ARG A 32 16.48 10.49 -19.25
C ARG A 32 15.09 9.88 -19.06
N CYS A 33 14.88 9.09 -18.01
CA CYS A 33 13.61 8.46 -17.72
C CYS A 33 12.51 9.49 -17.37
N SER A 34 12.89 10.61 -16.73
CA SER A 34 11.97 11.71 -16.39
C SER A 34 11.66 12.66 -17.55
N GLY A 35 12.25 12.44 -18.73
CA GLY A 35 12.12 13.33 -19.89
C GLY A 35 12.95 14.60 -19.79
N LEU A 36 13.96 14.64 -18.92
CA LEU A 36 14.90 15.76 -18.80
C LEU A 36 16.21 15.45 -19.54
N ALA A 37 16.88 16.50 -20.03
CA ALA A 37 18.14 16.32 -20.73
C ALA A 37 19.22 15.83 -19.75
N PRO A 38 19.91 14.71 -20.05
CA PRO A 38 21.02 14.24 -19.23
C PRO A 38 22.14 15.30 -19.17
N GLY A 39 22.77 15.47 -18.00
CA GLY A 39 23.84 16.44 -17.81
C GLY A 39 23.40 17.91 -17.71
N SER A 40 22.10 18.21 -17.81
CA SER A 40 21.57 19.57 -17.69
C SER A 40 21.66 20.19 -16.29
N GLY A 41 22.12 19.42 -15.28
CA GLY A 41 22.08 19.84 -13.88
C GLY A 41 20.67 19.96 -13.30
N ALA A 42 19.63 19.57 -14.06
CA ALA A 42 18.23 19.71 -13.66
C ALA A 42 17.89 18.96 -12.36
N LEU A 43 18.52 17.80 -12.12
CA LEU A 43 18.37 17.08 -10.85
C LEU A 43 18.92 17.92 -9.70
N TYR A 44 20.12 18.45 -9.85
CA TYR A 44 20.82 19.21 -8.80
C TYR A 44 20.20 20.57 -8.47
N LYS A 45 19.23 21.03 -9.28
CA LYS A 45 18.36 22.18 -8.94
C LYS A 45 17.33 21.84 -7.87
N HIS A 46 17.01 20.56 -7.72
CA HIS A 46 15.97 20.07 -6.80
C HIS A 46 16.52 19.22 -5.66
N PHE A 47 17.63 18.49 -5.88
CA PHE A 47 18.18 17.52 -4.93
C PHE A 47 19.71 17.62 -4.95
N GLY A 48 20.35 17.71 -3.78
CA GLY A 48 21.81 17.84 -3.65
C GLY A 48 22.56 16.54 -3.97
N SER A 49 21.88 15.40 -3.90
CA SER A 49 22.48 14.10 -4.15
C SER A 49 21.47 13.07 -4.69
N LYS A 50 22.00 11.93 -5.17
CA LYS A 50 21.16 10.77 -5.54
C LYS A 50 20.46 10.16 -4.31
N HIS A 51 21.10 10.25 -3.14
CA HIS A 51 20.51 9.76 -1.89
C HIS A 51 19.35 10.65 -1.45
N GLU A 52 19.51 11.94 -1.43
CA GLU A 52 18.43 12.90 -1.15
C GLU A 52 17.24 12.73 -2.12
N LEU A 53 17.51 12.43 -3.38
CA LEU A 53 16.45 12.11 -4.34
C LEU A 53 15.72 10.81 -3.97
N LEU A 54 16.42 9.77 -3.48
CA LEU A 54 15.80 8.53 -3.03
C LEU A 54 14.90 8.81 -1.81
N GLU A 55 15.41 9.50 -0.80
CA GLU A 55 14.65 9.89 0.38
C GLU A 55 13.38 10.66 -0.01
N ALA A 56 13.54 11.69 -0.84
CA ALA A 56 12.40 12.50 -1.30
C ALA A 56 11.39 11.70 -2.15
N ALA A 57 11.84 10.69 -2.91
CA ALA A 57 10.95 9.82 -3.68
C ALA A 57 10.14 8.90 -2.77
N VAL A 58 10.76 8.40 -1.73
CA VAL A 58 10.08 7.59 -0.68
C VAL A 58 9.08 8.44 0.08
N GLU A 59 9.48 9.60 0.59
CA GLU A 59 8.58 10.54 1.28
C GLU A 59 7.37 10.92 0.42
N HIS A 60 7.59 11.27 -0.84
CA HIS A 60 6.51 11.59 -1.77
C HIS A 60 5.53 10.43 -1.95
N ARG A 61 6.03 9.17 -1.98
CA ARG A 61 5.15 8.00 -2.05
C ARG A 61 4.38 7.79 -0.74
N ILE A 62 5.03 7.99 0.40
CA ILE A 62 4.40 7.95 1.72
C ILE A 62 3.27 8.98 1.81
N ASP A 63 3.53 10.22 1.43
CA ASP A 63 2.52 11.30 1.43
C ASP A 63 1.31 10.94 0.56
N SER A 64 1.55 10.31 -0.60
CA SER A 64 0.49 9.83 -1.49
C SER A 64 -0.36 8.73 -0.84
N ILE A 65 0.24 7.83 -0.05
CA ILE A 65 -0.48 6.79 0.70
C ILE A 65 -1.33 7.42 1.80
N VAL A 66 -0.76 8.36 2.55
CA VAL A 66 -1.47 9.07 3.62
C VAL A 66 -2.64 9.85 3.05
N ALA A 67 -2.44 10.64 1.99
CA ALA A 67 -3.50 11.41 1.34
C ALA A 67 -4.63 10.54 0.79
N ALA A 68 -4.31 9.38 0.20
CA ALA A 68 -5.33 8.44 -0.27
C ALA A 68 -6.18 7.85 0.87
N ARG A 69 -5.57 7.67 2.05
CA ARG A 69 -6.26 7.20 3.25
C ARG A 69 -7.17 8.26 3.86
N GLU A 70 -6.74 9.52 3.88
CA GLU A 70 -7.53 10.64 4.40
C GLU A 70 -8.77 10.91 3.54
N GLN A 71 -8.67 10.68 2.24
CA GLN A 71 -9.80 10.80 1.30
C GLN A 71 -10.77 9.61 1.38
N TYR A 72 -10.38 8.55 2.09
CA TYR A 72 -11.23 7.40 2.27
C TYR A 72 -12.29 7.69 3.33
N ASP A 73 -13.51 7.94 2.86
CA ASP A 73 -14.70 7.95 3.70
C ASP A 73 -15.36 6.57 3.63
N ALA A 74 -15.33 5.87 4.76
CA ALA A 74 -15.92 4.54 4.87
C ALA A 74 -17.44 4.55 4.64
N GLY A 75 -18.09 5.69 4.73
CA GLY A 75 -19.54 5.86 4.66
C GLY A 75 -20.29 5.07 5.73
N GLU A 76 -21.62 5.04 5.66
CA GLU A 76 -22.40 4.04 6.40
C GLU A 76 -22.23 2.69 5.72
N PRO A 77 -21.61 1.69 6.37
CA PRO A 77 -21.34 0.42 5.71
C PRO A 77 -22.65 -0.29 5.37
N GLY A 78 -22.84 -0.63 4.10
CA GLY A 78 -23.93 -1.44 3.59
C GLY A 78 -23.86 -2.92 4.01
N GLY A 79 -23.21 -3.21 5.14
CA GLY A 79 -23.00 -4.57 5.67
C GLY A 79 -21.52 -4.98 5.64
N VAL A 80 -21.22 -6.17 6.18
CA VAL A 80 -19.86 -6.70 6.32
C VAL A 80 -19.14 -6.82 4.96
N GLU A 81 -19.85 -7.31 3.95
CA GLU A 81 -19.24 -7.48 2.60
C GLU A 81 -18.81 -6.16 2.01
N GLN A 82 -19.67 -5.15 2.06
CA GLN A 82 -19.35 -3.81 1.53
C GLN A 82 -18.14 -3.21 2.25
N ALA A 83 -18.10 -3.31 3.59
CA ALA A 83 -16.98 -2.82 4.38
C ALA A 83 -15.67 -3.51 4.03
N VAL A 84 -15.67 -4.85 3.96
CA VAL A 84 -14.48 -5.65 3.58
C VAL A 84 -14.02 -5.31 2.18
N ARG A 85 -14.93 -5.23 1.22
CA ARG A 85 -14.61 -4.93 -0.18
C ARG A 85 -13.99 -3.54 -0.33
N THR A 86 -14.55 -2.54 0.33
CA THR A 86 -14.07 -1.15 0.23
C THR A 86 -12.71 -0.98 0.92
N ALA A 87 -12.56 -1.49 2.14
CA ALA A 87 -11.26 -1.46 2.85
C ALA A 87 -10.19 -2.26 2.09
N GLY A 88 -10.53 -3.47 1.64
CA GLY A 88 -9.64 -4.32 0.86
C GLY A 88 -9.20 -3.67 -0.45
N HIS A 89 -10.11 -3.01 -1.16
CA HIS A 89 -9.78 -2.31 -2.42
C HIS A 89 -8.78 -1.17 -2.20
N LEU A 90 -8.97 -0.38 -1.14
CA LEU A 90 -8.03 0.68 -0.77
C LEU A 90 -6.63 0.11 -0.47
N ILE A 91 -6.57 -0.93 0.37
CA ILE A 91 -5.32 -1.59 0.73
C ILE A 91 -4.64 -2.19 -0.50
N TRP A 92 -5.39 -2.95 -1.30
CA TRP A 92 -4.88 -3.58 -2.52
C TRP A 92 -4.32 -2.57 -3.50
N THR A 93 -5.07 -1.48 -3.76
CA THR A 93 -4.63 -0.40 -4.64
C THR A 93 -3.35 0.26 -4.14
N ASN A 94 -3.25 0.55 -2.85
CA ASN A 94 -2.05 1.13 -2.26
C ASN A 94 -0.84 0.20 -2.34
N LEU A 95 -1.02 -1.09 -2.08
CA LEU A 95 0.05 -2.10 -2.22
C LEU A 95 0.56 -2.19 -3.66
N LYS A 96 -0.34 -2.27 -4.64
CA LYS A 96 0.02 -2.31 -6.07
C LYS A 96 0.74 -1.04 -6.53
N GLN A 97 0.26 0.11 -6.11
CA GLN A 97 0.92 1.39 -6.41
C GLN A 97 2.25 1.58 -5.68
N SER A 98 2.50 0.84 -4.59
CA SER A 98 3.75 0.87 -3.81
C SER A 98 4.75 -0.21 -4.25
N GLU A 99 4.52 -0.91 -5.35
CA GLU A 99 5.35 -2.03 -5.80
C GLU A 99 6.83 -1.65 -5.94
N ASP A 100 7.12 -0.50 -6.55
CA ASP A 100 8.50 -0.02 -6.72
C ASP A 100 9.16 0.30 -5.36
N LEU A 101 8.41 0.90 -4.43
CA LEU A 101 8.90 1.17 -3.08
C LEU A 101 9.17 -0.14 -2.33
N LEU A 102 8.26 -1.11 -2.39
CA LEU A 102 8.47 -2.44 -1.79
C LEU A 102 9.70 -3.13 -2.35
N LYS A 103 9.94 -3.06 -3.67
CA LYS A 103 11.15 -3.60 -4.30
C LYS A 103 12.44 -2.98 -3.75
N VAL A 104 12.46 -1.65 -3.59
CA VAL A 104 13.63 -0.94 -3.03
C VAL A 104 13.88 -1.41 -1.61
N MET A 105 12.86 -1.40 -0.74
CA MET A 105 12.98 -1.77 0.66
C MET A 105 13.42 -3.22 0.87
N LEU A 106 12.88 -4.15 0.05
CA LEU A 106 13.15 -5.57 0.21
C LEU A 106 14.50 -6.01 -0.40
N ARG A 107 14.97 -5.31 -1.44
CA ARG A 107 16.23 -5.66 -2.12
C ARG A 107 17.45 -4.96 -1.55
N GLU A 108 17.26 -3.81 -0.97
CA GLU A 108 18.35 -2.98 -0.43
C GLU A 108 18.02 -2.54 1.02
N PRO A 109 17.96 -3.50 1.97
CA PRO A 109 17.69 -3.17 3.38
C PRO A 109 18.72 -2.17 3.88
N GLY A 110 18.25 -1.12 4.56
CA GLY A 110 19.10 -0.04 5.06
C GLY A 110 19.45 1.05 4.04
N ALA A 111 19.01 0.95 2.78
CA ALA A 111 19.26 2.00 1.78
C ALA A 111 18.59 3.34 2.13
N LEU A 112 17.52 3.30 2.92
CA LEU A 112 16.74 4.45 3.36
C LEU A 112 17.18 5.00 4.73
N GLY A 113 18.13 4.33 5.43
CA GLY A 113 18.57 4.74 6.75
C GLY A 113 17.40 4.88 7.72
N ASP A 114 17.27 6.07 8.35
CA ASP A 114 16.20 6.33 9.34
C ASP A 114 14.77 6.31 8.76
N LEU A 115 14.63 6.38 7.44
CA LEU A 115 13.32 6.27 6.78
C LEU A 115 12.81 4.83 6.68
N ASP A 116 13.66 3.81 6.83
CA ASP A 116 13.24 2.40 6.72
C ASP A 116 12.13 2.09 7.72
N GLU A 117 12.34 2.36 9.00
CA GLU A 117 11.36 2.10 10.07
C GLU A 117 10.05 2.86 9.84
N LYS A 118 10.14 4.17 9.58
CA LYS A 118 8.97 5.01 9.28
C LYS A 118 8.19 4.50 8.08
N THR A 119 8.89 4.04 7.04
CA THR A 119 8.26 3.53 5.82
C THR A 119 7.53 2.23 6.09
N TRP A 120 8.15 1.30 6.84
CA TRP A 120 7.48 0.06 7.25
C TRP A 120 6.24 0.33 8.08
N GLN A 121 6.30 1.19 9.09
CA GLN A 121 5.15 1.58 9.91
C GLN A 121 3.99 2.11 9.04
N ILE A 122 4.27 2.97 8.06
CA ILE A 122 3.23 3.55 7.22
C ILE A 122 2.64 2.53 6.25
N ILE A 123 3.47 1.68 5.66
CA ILE A 123 2.99 0.69 4.67
C ILE A 123 2.24 -0.45 5.34
N THR A 124 2.75 -0.95 6.49
CA THR A 124 2.22 -2.13 7.17
C THR A 124 1.31 -1.77 8.34
N ASP A 125 1.84 -1.20 9.42
CA ASP A 125 1.15 -1.08 10.69
C ASP A 125 -0.14 -0.26 10.59
N ASN A 126 -0.13 0.82 9.87
CA ASN A 126 -1.34 1.65 9.70
C ASN A 126 -2.48 0.92 8.96
N ALA A 127 -2.18 0.01 8.03
CA ALA A 127 -3.21 -0.77 7.35
C ALA A 127 -3.84 -1.79 8.29
N TYR A 128 -3.02 -2.49 9.07
CA TYR A 128 -3.45 -3.44 10.09
C TYR A 128 -4.28 -2.76 11.16
N GLN A 129 -3.74 -1.68 11.76
CA GLN A 129 -4.41 -0.96 12.85
C GLN A 129 -5.77 -0.43 12.42
N ARG A 130 -5.86 0.20 11.25
CA ARG A 130 -7.12 0.73 10.75
C ARG A 130 -8.17 -0.35 10.57
N PHE A 131 -7.83 -1.48 9.97
CA PHE A 131 -8.78 -2.57 9.78
C PHE A 131 -9.19 -3.19 11.12
N ALA A 132 -8.26 -3.32 12.07
CA ALA A 132 -8.56 -3.74 13.44
C ALA A 132 -9.53 -2.78 14.14
N ASP A 133 -9.31 -1.47 14.01
CA ASP A 133 -10.19 -0.43 14.59
C ASP A 133 -11.61 -0.48 14.00
N GLU A 134 -11.74 -0.76 12.69
CA GLU A 134 -13.04 -0.94 12.02
C GLU A 134 -13.77 -2.18 12.56
N LEU A 135 -13.06 -3.30 12.75
CA LEU A 135 -13.62 -4.52 13.34
C LEU A 135 -14.02 -4.30 14.80
N ALA A 136 -13.19 -3.62 15.58
CA ALA A 136 -13.48 -3.26 16.96
C ALA A 136 -14.68 -2.29 17.06
N ALA A 137 -14.80 -1.34 16.15
CA ALA A 137 -15.97 -0.46 16.07
C ALA A 137 -17.25 -1.22 15.73
N SER A 138 -17.18 -2.23 14.87
CA SER A 138 -18.29 -3.14 14.58
C SER A 138 -18.74 -3.93 15.83
N ASN A 139 -17.78 -4.39 16.65
CA ASN A 139 -18.06 -5.01 17.94
C ASN A 139 -18.75 -4.02 18.91
N ARG A 140 -18.22 -2.81 19.06
CA ARG A 140 -18.80 -1.78 19.93
C ARG A 140 -20.23 -1.39 19.54
N SER A 141 -20.53 -1.37 18.25
CA SER A 141 -21.89 -1.11 17.75
C SER A 141 -22.85 -2.31 17.87
N GLY A 142 -22.39 -3.45 18.36
CA GLY A 142 -23.18 -4.66 18.51
C GLY A 142 -23.49 -5.39 17.21
N ARG A 143 -22.89 -4.98 16.09
CA ARG A 143 -23.07 -5.64 14.78
C ARG A 143 -22.36 -6.99 14.71
N THR A 144 -21.21 -7.08 15.35
CA THR A 144 -20.39 -8.31 15.40
C THR A 144 -19.94 -8.63 16.82
N ARG A 145 -19.40 -9.84 17.01
CA ARG A 145 -18.74 -10.30 18.24
C ARG A 145 -17.44 -11.03 17.90
N ILE A 146 -16.57 -10.35 17.14
CA ILE A 146 -15.26 -10.89 16.78
C ILE A 146 -14.41 -10.99 18.06
N PRO A 147 -13.91 -12.19 18.42
CA PRO A 147 -13.20 -12.40 19.68
C PRO A 147 -11.91 -11.60 19.79
N ASP A 148 -11.15 -11.50 18.69
CA ASP A 148 -9.90 -10.78 18.58
C ASP A 148 -9.85 -10.01 17.25
N PRO A 149 -10.29 -8.73 17.24
CA PRO A 149 -10.28 -7.90 16.05
C PRO A 149 -8.87 -7.66 15.48
N GLU A 150 -7.86 -7.54 16.34
CA GLU A 150 -6.48 -7.29 15.92
C GLU A 150 -5.90 -8.51 15.19
N ALA A 151 -6.05 -9.70 15.74
CA ALA A 151 -5.60 -10.93 15.09
C ALA A 151 -6.37 -11.19 13.78
N ALA A 152 -7.68 -10.97 13.76
CA ALA A 152 -8.49 -11.13 12.55
C ALA A 152 -8.05 -10.17 11.43
N ALA A 153 -7.81 -8.91 11.76
CA ALA A 153 -7.28 -7.91 10.83
C ALA A 153 -5.89 -8.31 10.31
N SER A 154 -5.00 -8.74 11.20
CA SER A 154 -3.64 -9.15 10.84
C SER A 154 -3.64 -10.30 9.83
N VAL A 155 -4.42 -11.34 10.06
CA VAL A 155 -4.52 -12.48 9.14
C VAL A 155 -5.09 -12.06 7.79
N ALA A 156 -6.15 -11.26 7.77
CA ALA A 156 -6.77 -10.80 6.54
C ALA A 156 -5.80 -9.94 5.70
N ILE A 157 -5.15 -8.95 6.33
CA ILE A 157 -4.22 -8.04 5.62
C ILE A 157 -2.95 -8.76 5.18
N ALA A 158 -2.41 -9.69 5.99
CA ALA A 158 -1.20 -10.42 5.66
C ALA A 158 -1.32 -11.17 4.33
N SER A 159 -2.48 -11.73 4.01
CA SER A 159 -2.70 -12.44 2.74
C SER A 159 -2.65 -11.51 1.52
N LEU A 160 -3.21 -10.29 1.60
CA LEU A 160 -3.07 -9.28 0.54
C LEU A 160 -1.63 -8.79 0.41
N SER A 161 -0.99 -8.50 1.53
CA SER A 161 0.40 -8.02 1.58
C SER A 161 1.37 -9.05 1.02
N TYR A 162 1.17 -10.34 1.32
CA TYR A 162 1.97 -11.43 0.76
C TYR A 162 1.87 -11.49 -0.77
N ALA A 163 0.65 -11.39 -1.31
CA ALA A 163 0.46 -11.44 -2.76
C ALA A 163 1.17 -10.28 -3.48
N ALA A 164 1.04 -9.06 -2.95
CA ALA A 164 1.72 -7.88 -3.48
C ALA A 164 3.25 -8.00 -3.38
N THR A 165 3.76 -8.48 -2.24
CA THR A 165 5.19 -8.70 -2.01
C THR A 165 5.77 -9.77 -2.96
N LEU A 166 5.09 -10.90 -3.10
CA LEU A 166 5.51 -11.96 -4.02
C LEU A 166 5.57 -11.44 -5.46
N GLN A 167 4.56 -10.70 -5.89
CA GLN A 167 4.55 -10.12 -7.22
C GLN A 167 5.65 -9.07 -7.40
N ALA A 168 5.88 -8.21 -6.42
CA ALA A 168 6.98 -7.24 -6.46
C ALA A 168 8.35 -7.93 -6.63
N LEU A 169 8.58 -9.03 -5.91
CA LEU A 169 9.88 -9.72 -5.93
C LEU A 169 10.07 -10.64 -7.14
N THR A 170 9.00 -11.30 -7.60
CA THR A 170 9.11 -12.40 -8.58
C THR A 170 8.41 -12.12 -9.91
N GLY A 171 7.56 -11.10 -9.96
CA GLY A 171 6.66 -10.84 -11.10
C GLY A 171 5.49 -11.83 -11.18
N ARG A 172 5.24 -12.63 -10.15
CA ARG A 172 4.21 -13.68 -10.15
C ARG A 172 3.25 -13.52 -8.98
N SER A 173 1.96 -13.74 -9.24
CA SER A 173 0.94 -13.85 -8.19
C SER A 173 0.97 -15.22 -7.51
N PRO A 174 0.48 -15.37 -6.27
CA PRO A 174 0.29 -16.67 -5.64
C PRO A 174 -0.57 -17.59 -6.52
N GLY A 175 -0.15 -18.83 -6.72
CA GLY A 175 -0.87 -19.78 -7.56
C GLY A 175 -0.98 -19.38 -9.04
N ASN A 176 -0.28 -18.36 -9.47
CA ASN A 176 -0.30 -17.83 -10.84
C ASN A 176 -1.71 -17.44 -11.32
N ILE A 177 -2.57 -16.99 -10.40
CA ILE A 177 -3.90 -16.44 -10.69
C ILE A 177 -3.83 -14.93 -10.89
N ASP A 178 -4.78 -14.38 -11.66
CA ASP A 178 -4.84 -12.93 -11.88
C ASP A 178 -5.28 -12.16 -10.62
N ASP A 179 -4.94 -10.88 -10.59
CA ASP A 179 -5.18 -9.97 -9.46
C ASP A 179 -6.67 -9.88 -9.08
N SER A 180 -7.56 -9.89 -10.08
CA SER A 180 -9.01 -9.79 -9.86
C SER A 180 -9.53 -11.03 -9.16
N ARG A 181 -9.14 -12.22 -9.63
CA ARG A 181 -9.54 -13.49 -9.00
C ARG A 181 -8.98 -13.61 -7.59
N TYR A 182 -7.73 -13.17 -7.38
CA TYR A 182 -7.12 -13.19 -6.05
C TYR A 182 -7.88 -12.27 -5.09
N PHE A 183 -8.18 -11.05 -5.53
CA PHE A 183 -8.91 -10.08 -4.72
C PHE A 183 -10.33 -10.55 -4.38
N GLU A 184 -11.08 -11.09 -5.36
CA GLU A 184 -12.43 -11.64 -5.09
C GLU A 184 -12.40 -12.84 -4.14
N ALA A 185 -11.41 -13.72 -4.26
CA ALA A 185 -11.22 -14.82 -3.32
C ALA A 185 -10.93 -14.32 -1.90
N TRP A 186 -10.08 -13.28 -1.79
CA TRP A 186 -9.78 -12.64 -0.51
C TRP A 186 -11.02 -12.01 0.12
N VAL A 187 -11.82 -11.28 -0.64
CA VAL A 187 -13.08 -10.70 -0.14
C VAL A 187 -13.99 -11.80 0.38
N ASN A 188 -14.25 -12.83 -0.43
CA ASN A 188 -15.13 -13.93 -0.07
C ASN A 188 -14.67 -14.65 1.20
N GLN A 189 -13.37 -14.89 1.32
CA GLN A 189 -12.79 -15.56 2.50
C GLN A 189 -12.90 -14.68 3.75
N THR A 190 -12.57 -13.39 3.64
CA THR A 190 -12.64 -12.45 4.75
C THR A 190 -14.09 -12.24 5.20
N VAL A 191 -15.02 -12.09 4.28
CA VAL A 191 -16.46 -12.01 4.59
C VAL A 191 -16.95 -13.28 5.27
N SER A 192 -16.59 -14.46 4.76
CA SER A 192 -16.96 -15.74 5.38
C SER A 192 -16.41 -15.86 6.80
N MET A 193 -15.16 -15.49 7.02
CA MET A 193 -14.54 -15.47 8.35
C MET A 193 -15.28 -14.54 9.32
N LEU A 194 -15.64 -13.34 8.88
CA LEU A 194 -16.29 -12.34 9.74
C LEU A 194 -17.78 -12.62 9.95
N SER A 195 -18.46 -13.19 8.96
CA SER A 195 -19.91 -13.45 9.02
C SER A 195 -20.31 -14.44 10.12
N GLN A 196 -19.43 -15.34 10.51
CA GLN A 196 -19.69 -16.27 11.63
C GLN A 196 -19.82 -15.53 12.98
N TYR A 197 -19.35 -14.30 13.06
CA TYR A 197 -19.42 -13.44 14.25
C TYR A 197 -20.47 -12.33 14.14
N THR A 198 -21.28 -12.29 13.08
CA THR A 198 -22.35 -11.29 12.94
C THR A 198 -23.53 -11.62 13.84
N ASN A 199 -24.06 -10.64 14.53
CA ASN A 199 -25.31 -10.79 15.25
C ASN A 199 -26.47 -10.88 14.24
N PRO A 200 -27.46 -11.75 14.44
CA PRO A 200 -28.67 -11.72 13.63
C PRO A 200 -29.32 -10.34 13.75
N ALA A 201 -29.75 -9.78 12.61
CA ALA A 201 -30.46 -8.50 12.60
C ALA A 201 -31.63 -8.58 13.59
N PRO A 202 -31.90 -7.53 14.38
CA PRO A 202 -33.06 -7.52 15.28
C PRO A 202 -34.30 -7.76 14.42
N SER A 203 -35.03 -8.85 14.74
CA SER A 203 -36.27 -9.17 14.06
C SER A 203 -37.21 -7.96 14.18
N ARG A 204 -37.55 -7.34 13.06
CA ARG A 204 -38.65 -6.37 13.05
C ARG A 204 -39.86 -7.08 13.58
N LYS A 205 -40.26 -6.75 14.80
CA LYS A 205 -41.58 -7.17 15.30
C LYS A 205 -42.66 -6.57 14.41
N PRO A 206 -43.68 -7.33 14.03
CA PRO A 206 -44.77 -6.88 13.20
C PRO A 206 -45.57 -5.74 13.84
#